data_db1ad71dd2d73aa3853ba505c305ec21
#
_entry.id   db1ad71dd2d73aa3853ba505c305ec21
#
_cell.length_a   1.000
_cell.length_b   1.000
_cell.length_c   1.000
_cell.angle_alpha   90.00
_cell.angle_beta   90.00
_cell.angle_gamma   90.00
#
_symmetry.space_group_name_H-M   'P 1'
#
loop_
_entity.id
_entity.type
_entity.pdbx_description
1 polymer ?
#
loop_
_entity_poly.entity_id
_entity_poly.type
_entity_poly.pdbx_seq_one_letter_code
_entity_poly.pdbx_strand_id
1 'polypeptide(L)'
;MKILDTYALPYVERTGFDADLDGEERAIIETVHRFARDVLRPTGLALDGLSAAEVIAPESPLWKVFPAFGELGIDQQMLDALEPAAAARVESLIFEELGWGDAGLALSLAVAGFPAQVAAATGNPDLVELCEGKIGCWPVTQPDTGTDVVDTYGAERHPEGTAHKGNIVARFKGDEIVISGQTSAWVSNGTIAQVGALCIPADYGDGVMNADGSPNRAVILAPLDGAGVSRGKPLEKIGQISLPQGEIFFD
;
A
#
# COMPACT_ATOMS: atom_id res chain seq x y z
N MET A 1 24.31 4.54 -23.20
CA MET A 1 23.79 4.39 -24.57
C MET A 1 22.34 4.86 -24.55
N LYS A 2 22.02 5.91 -25.29
CA LYS A 2 20.74 6.64 -25.24
C LYS A 2 19.59 5.90 -25.97
N ILE A 3 19.23 4.71 -25.51
CA ILE A 3 18.10 3.98 -26.11
C ILE A 3 16.76 4.62 -25.69
N LEU A 4 16.71 5.28 -24.57
CA LEU A 4 15.46 5.83 -24.01
C LEU A 4 15.08 7.22 -24.54
N ASP A 5 16.04 7.99 -25.10
CA ASP A 5 15.71 9.26 -25.76
C ASP A 5 14.95 9.06 -27.10
N THR A 6 14.88 7.82 -27.60
CA THR A 6 14.23 7.49 -28.87
C THR A 6 12.81 6.93 -28.69
N TYR A 7 12.42 6.56 -27.50
CA TYR A 7 11.06 6.18 -27.16
C TYR A 7 10.35 7.35 -26.44
N ALA A 8 10.04 8.40 -27.21
CA ALA A 8 8.77 9.06 -26.97
C ALA A 8 7.73 7.97 -27.16
N LEU A 9 7.38 7.26 -26.08
CA LEU A 9 6.24 6.35 -26.13
C LEU A 9 5.08 7.20 -26.62
N PRO A 10 4.44 6.81 -27.74
CA PRO A 10 3.25 7.51 -28.15
C PRO A 10 2.34 7.54 -26.93
N TYR A 11 1.72 8.68 -26.72
CA TYR A 11 0.64 8.79 -25.75
C TYR A 11 -0.36 7.69 -26.13
N VAL A 12 -0.34 6.60 -25.39
CA VAL A 12 -1.24 5.47 -25.64
C VAL A 12 -2.62 6.03 -25.37
N GLU A 13 -3.51 5.95 -26.35
CA GLU A 13 -4.91 6.32 -26.14
C GLU A 13 -5.38 5.61 -24.88
N ARG A 14 -5.87 6.41 -23.95
CA ARG A 14 -6.30 5.93 -22.64
C ARG A 14 -7.47 4.94 -22.81
N THR A 15 -7.78 4.22 -21.76
CA THR A 15 -8.79 3.16 -21.71
C THR A 15 -10.21 3.61 -22.06
N GLY A 16 -10.42 4.87 -22.41
CA GLY A 16 -11.72 5.48 -22.72
C GLY A 16 -12.43 6.07 -21.49
N PHE A 17 -11.87 5.90 -20.29
CA PHE A 17 -12.36 6.57 -19.07
C PHE A 17 -12.10 8.07 -19.08
N ASP A 18 -11.23 8.55 -19.95
CA ASP A 18 -10.92 9.97 -20.15
C ASP A 18 -11.86 10.68 -21.14
N ALA A 19 -12.79 9.94 -21.75
CA ALA A 19 -13.86 10.54 -22.51
C ALA A 19 -14.78 11.34 -21.57
N ASP A 20 -15.14 12.54 -21.97
CA ASP A 20 -16.08 13.40 -21.25
C ASP A 20 -15.63 13.89 -19.86
N LEU A 21 -14.32 13.98 -19.62
CA LEU A 21 -13.79 14.66 -18.41
C LEU A 21 -14.16 16.15 -18.46
N ASP A 22 -14.63 16.66 -17.34
CA ASP A 22 -14.79 18.10 -17.16
C ASP A 22 -13.45 18.84 -16.99
N GLY A 23 -13.51 20.15 -16.77
CA GLY A 23 -12.31 20.96 -16.65
C GLY A 23 -11.48 20.69 -15.39
N GLU A 24 -12.14 20.36 -14.26
CA GLU A 24 -11.49 20.06 -12.99
C GLU A 24 -10.85 18.67 -13.02
N GLU A 25 -11.61 17.66 -13.42
CA GLU A 25 -11.10 16.30 -13.60
C GLU A 25 -9.87 16.26 -14.50
N ARG A 26 -9.95 16.96 -15.64
CA ARG A 26 -8.84 17.07 -16.59
C ARG A 26 -7.60 17.72 -15.97
N ALA A 27 -7.77 18.79 -15.18
CA ALA A 27 -6.66 19.48 -14.53
C ALA A 27 -5.95 18.58 -13.49
N ILE A 28 -6.72 17.76 -12.75
CA ILE A 28 -6.18 16.75 -11.83
C ILE A 28 -5.32 15.76 -12.61
N ILE A 29 -5.87 15.15 -13.66
CA ILE A 29 -5.16 14.13 -14.44
C ILE A 29 -3.90 14.68 -15.12
N GLU A 30 -3.96 15.88 -15.69
CA GLU A 30 -2.79 16.55 -16.26
C GLU A 30 -1.71 16.86 -15.21
N THR A 31 -2.10 17.13 -13.98
CA THR A 31 -1.16 17.35 -12.86
C THR A 31 -0.45 16.05 -12.51
N VAL A 32 -1.20 14.95 -12.38
CA VAL A 32 -0.63 13.61 -12.14
C VAL A 32 0.26 13.17 -13.29
N HIS A 33 -0.16 13.41 -14.54
CA HIS A 33 0.65 13.09 -15.71
C HIS A 33 2.01 13.80 -15.69
N ARG A 34 2.02 15.11 -15.35
CA ARG A 34 3.28 15.86 -15.21
C ARG A 34 4.17 15.27 -14.13
N PHE A 35 3.60 14.93 -12.96
CA PHE A 35 4.34 14.27 -11.89
C PHE A 35 4.89 12.90 -12.34
N ALA A 36 4.07 12.09 -12.99
CA ALA A 36 4.48 10.79 -13.51
C ALA A 36 5.64 10.91 -14.50
N ARG A 37 5.56 11.87 -15.42
CA ARG A 37 6.57 12.14 -16.43
C ARG A 37 7.87 12.70 -15.85
N ASP A 38 7.77 13.68 -14.95
CA ASP A 38 8.90 14.51 -14.51
C ASP A 38 9.55 13.97 -13.23
N VAL A 39 8.84 13.17 -12.44
CA VAL A 39 9.31 12.60 -11.18
C VAL A 39 9.36 11.07 -11.21
N LEU A 40 8.22 10.37 -11.45
CA LEU A 40 8.21 8.92 -11.32
C LEU A 40 9.08 8.23 -12.37
N ARG A 41 8.92 8.60 -13.64
CA ARG A 41 9.63 7.94 -14.73
C ARG A 41 11.15 8.06 -14.61
N PRO A 42 11.75 9.25 -14.42
CA PRO A 42 13.19 9.35 -14.24
C PRO A 42 13.67 8.68 -12.94
N THR A 43 12.87 8.69 -11.87
CA THR A 43 13.22 8.01 -10.63
C THR A 43 13.18 6.49 -10.81
N GLY A 44 12.14 5.93 -11.41
CA GLY A 44 12.03 4.51 -11.71
C GLY A 44 13.21 4.00 -12.55
N LEU A 45 13.58 4.75 -13.60
CA LEU A 45 14.75 4.44 -14.43
C LEU A 45 16.08 4.49 -13.65
N ALA A 46 16.21 5.40 -12.69
CA ALA A 46 17.40 5.48 -11.84
C ALA A 46 17.48 4.31 -10.85
N LEU A 47 16.33 3.80 -10.40
CA LEU A 47 16.24 2.67 -9.47
C LEU A 47 16.38 1.31 -10.16
N ASP A 48 16.06 1.19 -11.44
CA ASP A 48 15.99 -0.10 -12.16
C ASP A 48 17.34 -0.86 -12.21
N GLY A 49 18.46 -0.15 -12.12
CA GLY A 49 19.80 -0.75 -12.08
C GLY A 49 20.34 -1.04 -10.68
N LEU A 50 19.58 -0.78 -9.62
CA LEU A 50 20.03 -0.90 -8.24
C LEU A 50 19.62 -2.25 -7.65
N SER A 51 20.41 -2.75 -6.69
CA SER A 51 19.97 -3.84 -5.81
C SER A 51 18.84 -3.38 -4.89
N ALA A 52 18.04 -4.30 -4.39
CA ALA A 52 16.94 -3.99 -3.48
C ALA A 52 17.40 -3.22 -2.22
N ALA A 53 18.61 -3.47 -1.73
CA ALA A 53 19.20 -2.75 -0.61
C ALA A 53 19.57 -1.29 -0.99
N GLU A 54 20.09 -1.06 -2.19
CA GLU A 54 20.41 0.29 -2.68
C GLU A 54 19.15 1.11 -2.96
N VAL A 55 18.07 0.47 -3.41
CA VAL A 55 16.76 1.15 -3.61
C VAL A 55 16.28 1.83 -2.33
N ILE A 56 16.50 1.24 -1.16
CA ILE A 56 16.06 1.78 0.15
C ILE A 56 17.18 2.48 0.93
N ALA A 57 18.38 2.60 0.35
CA ALA A 57 19.49 3.31 1.00
C ALA A 57 19.15 4.79 1.27
N PRO A 58 19.71 5.44 2.30
CA PRO A 58 19.36 6.82 2.65
C PRO A 58 19.53 7.84 1.53
N GLU A 59 20.49 7.61 0.62
CA GLU A 59 20.78 8.45 -0.54
C GLU A 59 19.94 8.14 -1.77
N SER A 60 19.08 7.12 -1.71
CA SER A 60 18.26 6.68 -2.83
C SER A 60 17.31 7.79 -3.31
N PRO A 61 17.12 7.94 -4.63
CA PRO A 61 16.14 8.86 -5.17
C PRO A 61 14.68 8.49 -4.82
N LEU A 62 14.44 7.28 -4.35
CA LEU A 62 13.13 6.83 -3.86
C LEU A 62 12.50 7.83 -2.86
N TRP A 63 13.30 8.32 -1.91
CA TRP A 63 12.81 9.13 -0.79
C TRP A 63 12.23 10.48 -1.21
N LYS A 64 12.56 10.97 -2.41
CA LYS A 64 12.01 12.22 -2.95
C LYS A 64 10.60 12.06 -3.50
N VAL A 65 10.19 10.84 -3.81
CA VAL A 65 8.90 10.56 -4.46
C VAL A 65 7.73 10.85 -3.52
N PHE A 66 7.82 10.42 -2.27
CA PHE A 66 6.72 10.56 -1.30
C PHE A 66 6.37 12.03 -0.99
N PRO A 67 7.32 12.89 -0.59
CA PRO A 67 7.01 14.30 -0.36
C PRO A 67 6.55 15.01 -1.64
N ALA A 68 7.17 14.72 -2.78
CA ALA A 68 6.78 15.34 -4.05
C ALA A 68 5.35 14.94 -4.48
N PHE A 69 4.91 13.72 -4.17
CA PHE A 69 3.51 13.32 -4.38
C PHE A 69 2.57 14.04 -3.41
N GLY A 70 2.96 14.15 -2.14
CA GLY A 70 2.17 14.89 -1.14
C GLY A 70 1.94 16.36 -1.50
N GLU A 71 2.91 17.01 -2.15
CA GLU A 71 2.80 18.40 -2.62
C GLU A 71 1.72 18.60 -3.70
N LEU A 72 1.26 17.53 -4.36
CA LEU A 72 0.18 17.62 -5.36
C LEU A 72 -1.19 17.88 -4.71
N GLY A 73 -1.35 17.60 -3.43
CA GLY A 73 -2.63 17.72 -2.73
C GLY A 73 -3.70 16.74 -3.23
N ILE A 74 -3.27 15.61 -3.79
CA ILE A 74 -4.14 14.54 -4.25
C ILE A 74 -4.34 13.57 -3.09
N ASP A 75 -5.40 13.78 -2.35
CA ASP A 75 -5.73 13.01 -1.16
C ASP A 75 -7.22 12.59 -1.15
N GLN A 76 -7.61 11.86 -0.13
CA GLN A 76 -8.99 11.41 0.03
C GLN A 76 -9.98 12.59 0.13
N GLN A 77 -9.58 13.69 0.75
CA GLN A 77 -10.45 14.87 0.89
C GLN A 77 -10.77 15.49 -0.49
N MET A 78 -9.79 15.52 -1.38
CA MET A 78 -9.99 15.98 -2.76
C MET A 78 -10.95 15.04 -3.51
N LEU A 79 -10.80 13.73 -3.37
CA LEU A 79 -11.70 12.75 -3.99
C LEU A 79 -13.11 12.82 -3.43
N ASP A 80 -13.27 12.99 -2.11
CA ASP A 80 -14.57 13.08 -1.43
C ASP A 80 -15.34 14.37 -1.80
N ALA A 81 -14.67 15.39 -2.34
CA ALA A 81 -15.30 16.60 -2.85
C ALA A 81 -15.95 16.40 -4.23
N LEU A 82 -15.62 15.32 -4.93
CA LEU A 82 -16.20 14.96 -6.22
C LEU A 82 -17.48 14.13 -6.04
N GLU A 83 -18.34 14.15 -7.06
CA GLU A 83 -19.45 13.19 -7.12
C GLU A 83 -18.90 11.74 -7.17
N PRO A 84 -19.54 10.74 -6.51
CA PRO A 84 -18.98 9.40 -6.36
C PRO A 84 -18.52 8.72 -7.66
N ALA A 85 -19.26 8.91 -8.75
CA ALA A 85 -18.88 8.34 -10.05
C ALA A 85 -17.66 9.06 -10.67
N ALA A 86 -17.56 10.37 -10.47
CA ALA A 86 -16.41 11.17 -10.88
C ALA A 86 -15.18 10.81 -10.05
N ALA A 87 -15.33 10.68 -8.73
CA ALA A 87 -14.25 10.26 -7.83
C ALA A 87 -13.65 8.92 -8.25
N ALA A 88 -14.48 7.89 -8.46
CA ALA A 88 -14.03 6.57 -8.88
C ALA A 88 -13.32 6.59 -10.25
N ARG A 89 -13.81 7.39 -11.18
CA ARG A 89 -13.19 7.59 -12.50
C ARG A 89 -11.83 8.29 -12.37
N VAL A 90 -11.79 9.40 -11.65
CA VAL A 90 -10.57 10.19 -11.44
C VAL A 90 -9.51 9.36 -10.71
N GLU A 91 -9.87 8.63 -9.67
CA GLU A 91 -8.97 7.73 -8.96
C GLU A 91 -8.37 6.68 -9.90
N SER A 92 -9.19 6.05 -10.74
CA SER A 92 -8.71 5.08 -11.73
C SER A 92 -7.70 5.68 -12.70
N LEU A 93 -7.97 6.89 -13.20
CA LEU A 93 -7.08 7.62 -14.11
C LEU A 93 -5.80 8.10 -13.41
N ILE A 94 -5.87 8.50 -12.14
CA ILE A 94 -4.69 8.80 -11.33
C ILE A 94 -3.73 7.60 -11.32
N PHE A 95 -4.25 6.40 -11.01
CA PHE A 95 -3.43 5.18 -10.99
C PHE A 95 -2.91 4.79 -12.37
N GLU A 96 -3.67 5.02 -13.44
CA GLU A 96 -3.20 4.80 -14.82
C GLU A 96 -2.00 5.70 -15.13
N GLU A 97 -2.07 6.99 -14.81
CA GLU A 97 -0.98 7.95 -15.04
C GLU A 97 0.25 7.65 -14.17
N LEU A 98 0.07 7.36 -12.89
CA LEU A 98 1.16 6.97 -12.01
C LEU A 98 1.86 5.70 -12.53
N GLY A 99 1.07 4.69 -12.93
CA GLY A 99 1.57 3.43 -13.50
C GLY A 99 2.29 3.60 -14.83
N TRP A 100 1.84 4.56 -15.67
CA TRP A 100 2.56 4.97 -16.88
C TRP A 100 3.93 5.56 -16.55
N GLY A 101 4.05 6.31 -15.47
CA GLY A 101 5.33 6.80 -14.97
C GLY A 101 6.26 5.68 -14.53
N ASP A 102 5.85 4.93 -13.53
CA ASP A 102 6.53 3.73 -13.03
C ASP A 102 5.56 2.90 -12.17
N ALA A 103 5.30 1.65 -12.56
CA ALA A 103 4.33 0.79 -11.89
C ALA A 103 4.71 0.41 -10.45
N GLY A 104 6.01 0.28 -10.16
CA GLY A 104 6.51 -0.03 -8.82
C GLY A 104 6.34 1.15 -7.88
N LEU A 105 6.69 2.36 -8.31
CA LEU A 105 6.50 3.59 -7.53
C LEU A 105 5.02 3.92 -7.38
N ALA A 106 4.18 3.70 -8.40
CA ALA A 106 2.74 3.88 -8.32
C ALA A 106 2.14 3.02 -7.21
N LEU A 107 2.50 1.73 -7.17
CA LEU A 107 2.04 0.82 -6.12
C LEU A 107 2.61 1.20 -4.74
N SER A 108 3.87 1.65 -4.68
CA SER A 108 4.48 2.13 -3.44
C SER A 108 3.71 3.33 -2.85
N LEU A 109 3.35 4.30 -3.69
CA LEU A 109 2.53 5.47 -3.29
C LEU A 109 1.13 5.05 -2.83
N ALA A 110 0.47 4.15 -3.57
CA ALA A 110 -0.86 3.65 -3.22
C ALA A 110 -0.90 3.04 -1.82
N VAL A 111 0.02 2.11 -1.54
CA VAL A 111 0.05 1.44 -0.22
C VAL A 111 0.59 2.34 0.88
N ALA A 112 1.41 3.37 0.54
CA ALA A 112 1.89 4.34 1.53
C ALA A 112 0.74 5.12 2.17
N GLY A 113 -0.29 5.47 1.42
CA GLY A 113 -1.48 6.19 1.90
C GLY A 113 -2.53 5.30 2.56
N PHE A 114 -2.48 3.98 2.37
CA PHE A 114 -3.57 3.09 2.79
C PHE A 114 -3.89 3.11 4.30
N PRO A 115 -2.91 3.07 5.24
CA PRO A 115 -3.21 3.20 6.66
C PRO A 115 -3.90 4.52 7.02
N ALA A 116 -3.52 5.63 6.37
CA ALA A 116 -4.16 6.92 6.60
C ALA A 116 -5.62 6.94 6.12
N GLN A 117 -5.93 6.30 5.00
CA GLN A 117 -7.31 6.13 4.52
C GLN A 117 -8.15 5.29 5.51
N VAL A 118 -7.59 4.19 6.03
CA VAL A 118 -8.24 3.39 7.06
C VAL A 118 -8.48 4.21 8.33
N ALA A 119 -7.50 4.99 8.78
CA ALA A 119 -7.64 5.87 9.94
C ALA A 119 -8.77 6.90 9.74
N ALA A 120 -8.78 7.59 8.61
CA ALA A 120 -9.80 8.57 8.26
C ALA A 120 -11.21 7.96 8.26
N ALA A 121 -11.37 6.75 7.71
CA ALA A 121 -12.65 6.04 7.66
C ALA A 121 -13.20 5.69 9.06
N THR A 122 -12.33 5.59 10.09
CA THR A 122 -12.78 5.37 11.48
C THR A 122 -13.33 6.62 12.14
N GLY A 123 -12.94 7.81 11.69
CA GLY A 123 -13.22 9.09 12.33
C GLY A 123 -12.50 9.29 13.67
N ASN A 124 -11.54 8.41 14.03
CA ASN A 124 -10.77 8.51 15.27
C ASN A 124 -9.53 9.40 15.08
N PRO A 125 -9.44 10.57 15.76
CA PRO A 125 -8.34 11.50 15.58
C PRO A 125 -6.97 10.92 16.00
N ASP A 126 -6.92 10.05 17.01
CA ASP A 126 -5.66 9.45 17.46
C ASP A 126 -5.08 8.52 16.39
N LEU A 127 -5.93 7.81 15.65
CA LEU A 127 -5.51 6.96 14.54
C LEU A 127 -5.06 7.79 13.31
N VAL A 128 -5.70 8.93 13.08
CA VAL A 128 -5.28 9.87 12.03
C VAL A 128 -3.90 10.43 12.37
N GLU A 129 -3.67 10.91 13.61
CA GLU A 129 -2.37 11.40 14.08
C GLU A 129 -1.30 10.30 13.99
N LEU A 130 -1.65 9.05 14.33
CA LEU A 130 -0.73 7.90 14.19
C LEU A 130 -0.19 7.75 12.77
N CYS A 131 -0.99 8.05 11.75
CA CYS A 131 -0.63 7.85 10.35
C CYS A 131 -0.02 9.11 9.68
N GLU A 132 -0.15 10.28 10.31
CA GLU A 132 0.25 11.56 9.72
C GLU A 132 1.73 11.60 9.34
N GLY A 133 2.02 11.96 8.09
CA GLY A 133 3.38 12.10 7.57
C GLY A 133 4.18 10.79 7.46
N LYS A 134 3.56 9.64 7.67
CA LYS A 134 4.23 8.33 7.66
C LYS A 134 4.01 7.57 6.36
N ILE A 135 5.04 6.85 5.94
CA ILE A 135 4.93 5.87 4.86
C ILE A 135 4.24 4.63 5.42
N GLY A 136 3.14 4.26 4.79
CA GLY A 136 2.36 3.10 5.18
C GLY A 136 2.65 1.85 4.38
N CYS A 137 2.11 0.73 4.87
CA CYS A 137 1.99 -0.53 4.13
C CYS A 137 0.70 -1.26 4.49
N TRP A 138 0.35 -2.22 3.66
CA TRP A 138 -0.76 -3.13 3.89
C TRP A 138 -0.27 -4.59 3.95
N PRO A 139 0.12 -5.09 5.13
CA PRO A 139 0.70 -6.41 5.30
C PRO A 139 -0.40 -7.50 5.33
N VAL A 140 -1.00 -7.78 4.18
CA VAL A 140 -2.07 -8.79 4.02
C VAL A 140 -1.51 -10.19 3.83
N THR A 141 -0.48 -10.32 2.99
CA THR A 141 0.08 -11.64 2.68
C THR A 141 0.95 -12.17 3.82
N GLN A 142 0.72 -13.42 4.17
CA GLN A 142 1.46 -14.16 5.18
C GLN A 142 2.05 -15.43 4.57
N PRO A 143 2.95 -16.18 5.23
CA PRO A 143 3.56 -17.37 4.64
C PRO A 143 2.56 -18.42 4.15
N ASP A 144 1.42 -18.50 4.80
CA ASP A 144 0.39 -19.52 4.62
C ASP A 144 -0.98 -18.99 4.20
N THR A 145 -1.12 -17.67 4.07
CA THR A 145 -2.37 -17.02 3.66
C THR A 145 -2.11 -15.83 2.73
N GLY A 146 -3.09 -15.50 1.93
CA GLY A 146 -3.08 -14.33 1.05
C GLY A 146 -4.29 -13.44 1.29
N THR A 147 -4.99 -13.07 0.23
CA THR A 147 -6.20 -12.22 0.29
C THR A 147 -7.40 -12.87 0.94
N ASP A 148 -7.39 -14.18 1.16
CA ASP A 148 -8.36 -14.91 1.97
C ASP A 148 -8.48 -14.36 3.40
N VAL A 149 -7.43 -13.72 3.93
CA VAL A 149 -7.48 -13.06 5.26
C VAL A 149 -8.41 -11.85 5.31
N VAL A 150 -8.78 -11.27 4.18
CA VAL A 150 -9.74 -10.15 4.10
C VAL A 150 -11.16 -10.60 3.79
N ASP A 151 -11.41 -11.91 3.68
CA ASP A 151 -12.75 -12.47 3.53
C ASP A 151 -13.52 -12.34 4.85
N THR A 152 -14.18 -11.22 5.02
CA THR A 152 -14.94 -10.89 6.25
C THR A 152 -16.12 -11.82 6.48
N TYR A 153 -16.63 -12.46 5.44
CA TYR A 153 -17.82 -13.31 5.52
C TYR A 153 -17.49 -14.80 5.56
N GLY A 154 -16.20 -15.19 5.45
CA GLY A 154 -15.79 -16.59 5.43
C GLY A 154 -16.37 -17.37 4.24
N ALA A 155 -16.64 -16.66 3.12
CA ALA A 155 -17.24 -17.28 1.92
C ALA A 155 -16.21 -18.12 1.16
N GLU A 156 -14.96 -17.68 1.16
CA GLU A 156 -13.83 -18.39 0.58
C GLU A 156 -13.31 -19.41 1.60
N ARG A 157 -13.75 -20.62 1.46
CA ARG A 157 -13.27 -21.73 2.31
C ARG A 157 -12.03 -22.34 1.70
N HIS A 158 -11.04 -22.61 2.53
CA HIS A 158 -9.94 -23.47 2.17
C HIS A 158 -10.47 -24.80 1.59
N PRO A 159 -9.83 -25.42 0.60
CA PRO A 159 -10.29 -26.70 -0.01
C PRO A 159 -10.61 -27.80 1.01
N GLU A 160 -10.03 -27.75 2.20
CA GLU A 160 -10.29 -28.69 3.29
C GLU A 160 -11.48 -28.30 4.18
N GLY A 161 -12.21 -27.24 3.83
CA GLY A 161 -13.44 -26.83 4.57
C GLY A 161 -13.19 -26.12 5.89
N THR A 162 -11.94 -25.81 6.24
CA THR A 162 -11.57 -25.04 7.44
C THR A 162 -11.17 -23.63 7.05
N ALA A 163 -11.68 -22.63 7.76
CA ALA A 163 -11.20 -21.27 7.61
C ALA A 163 -9.74 -21.19 8.11
N HIS A 164 -8.86 -20.63 7.28
CA HIS A 164 -7.46 -20.45 7.64
C HIS A 164 -7.31 -19.27 8.61
N LYS A 165 -6.67 -19.49 9.75
CA LYS A 165 -6.54 -18.42 10.76
C LYS A 165 -5.47 -17.38 10.45
N GLY A 166 -4.52 -17.69 9.57
CA GLY A 166 -3.35 -16.85 9.33
C GLY A 166 -2.24 -17.03 10.36
N ASN A 167 -1.07 -16.50 10.04
CA ASN A 167 0.13 -16.62 10.86
C ASN A 167 0.24 -15.48 11.90
N ILE A 168 -0.14 -14.26 11.53
CA ILE A 168 -0.13 -13.11 12.44
C ILE A 168 -1.41 -13.12 13.27
N VAL A 169 -1.28 -12.94 14.59
CA VAL A 169 -2.40 -12.92 15.53
C VAL A 169 -2.26 -11.72 16.46
N ALA A 170 -3.36 -11.00 16.65
CA ALA A 170 -3.50 -9.99 17.69
C ALA A 170 -4.18 -10.57 18.94
N ARG A 171 -3.60 -10.38 20.11
CA ARG A 171 -4.20 -10.76 21.40
C ARG A 171 -4.47 -9.52 22.21
N PHE A 172 -5.73 -9.34 22.57
CA PHE A 172 -6.20 -8.23 23.40
C PHE A 172 -6.06 -8.58 24.87
N LYS A 173 -5.27 -7.79 25.62
CA LYS A 173 -5.00 -7.98 27.05
C LYS A 173 -5.23 -6.66 27.80
N GLY A 174 -6.46 -6.44 28.25
CA GLY A 174 -6.83 -5.15 28.84
C GLY A 174 -6.68 -4.04 27.82
N ASP A 175 -5.84 -3.06 28.09
CA ASP A 175 -5.57 -1.91 27.23
C ASP A 175 -4.42 -2.15 26.24
N GLU A 176 -3.86 -3.35 26.22
CA GLU A 176 -2.74 -3.70 25.35
C GLU A 176 -3.16 -4.64 24.23
N ILE A 177 -2.56 -4.46 23.06
CA ILE A 177 -2.68 -5.36 21.91
C ILE A 177 -1.30 -5.97 21.64
N VAL A 178 -1.18 -7.27 21.86
CA VAL A 178 0.05 -8.01 21.57
C VAL A 178 -0.08 -8.67 20.19
N ILE A 179 0.76 -8.26 19.25
CA ILE A 179 0.81 -8.82 17.90
C ILE A 179 2.00 -9.78 17.82
N SER A 180 1.80 -10.97 17.28
CA SER A 180 2.87 -11.93 17.05
C SER A 180 2.71 -12.66 15.73
N GLY A 181 3.83 -13.01 15.08
CA GLY A 181 3.87 -13.70 13.80
C GLY A 181 4.69 -12.97 12.74
N GLN A 182 4.53 -13.34 11.48
CA GLN A 182 5.27 -12.71 10.37
C GLN A 182 4.44 -12.58 9.11
N THR A 183 4.80 -11.61 8.31
CA THR A 183 4.29 -11.47 6.94
C THR A 183 5.07 -12.34 5.97
N SER A 184 4.58 -12.47 4.72
CA SER A 184 5.41 -12.93 3.60
C SER A 184 6.37 -11.83 3.14
N ALA A 185 7.31 -12.19 2.25
CA ALA A 185 8.26 -11.25 1.66
C ALA A 185 7.61 -10.25 0.67
N TRP A 186 6.35 -10.44 0.32
CA TRP A 186 5.66 -9.68 -0.73
C TRP A 186 4.96 -8.41 -0.23
N VAL A 187 5.22 -7.99 1.00
CA VAL A 187 4.61 -6.76 1.55
C VAL A 187 5.21 -5.55 0.87
N SER A 188 4.40 -4.87 0.08
CA SER A 188 4.75 -3.59 -0.55
C SER A 188 5.04 -2.54 0.53
N ASN A 189 6.14 -1.83 0.40
CA ASN A 189 6.73 -0.95 1.43
C ASN A 189 7.13 -1.65 2.74
N GLY A 190 7.10 -2.97 2.84
CA GLY A 190 7.38 -3.69 4.10
C GLY A 190 8.74 -3.37 4.71
N THR A 191 9.74 -3.05 3.88
CA THR A 191 11.09 -2.68 4.35
C THR A 191 11.23 -1.22 4.79
N ILE A 192 10.30 -0.34 4.43
CA ILE A 192 10.40 1.11 4.66
C ILE A 192 9.23 1.71 5.43
N ALA A 193 8.10 0.99 5.54
CA ALA A 193 6.89 1.52 6.15
C ALA A 193 7.06 1.77 7.66
N GLN A 194 6.47 2.84 8.15
CA GLN A 194 6.46 3.26 9.55
C GLN A 194 5.15 2.92 10.26
N VAL A 195 4.09 2.66 9.47
CA VAL A 195 2.78 2.23 9.96
C VAL A 195 2.19 1.18 9.04
N GLY A 196 1.55 0.16 9.60
CA GLY A 196 0.88 -0.92 8.86
C GLY A 196 -0.61 -0.98 9.16
N ALA A 197 -1.44 -1.21 8.14
CA ALA A 197 -2.83 -1.57 8.31
C ALA A 197 -2.97 -3.10 8.22
N LEU A 198 -3.12 -3.75 9.36
CA LEU A 198 -3.17 -5.20 9.52
C LEU A 198 -4.62 -5.68 9.60
N CYS A 199 -5.04 -6.53 8.64
CA CYS A 199 -6.29 -7.31 8.74
C CYS A 199 -5.93 -8.72 9.25
N ILE A 200 -6.02 -8.94 10.55
CA ILE A 200 -5.48 -10.16 11.16
C ILE A 200 -6.47 -10.81 12.12
N PRO A 201 -6.33 -12.13 12.37
CA PRO A 201 -7.04 -12.82 13.43
C PRO A 201 -6.87 -12.15 14.79
N ALA A 202 -7.95 -12.03 15.53
CA ALA A 202 -8.01 -11.36 16.82
C ALA A 202 -8.48 -12.32 17.91
N ASP A 203 -7.73 -12.40 19.01
CA ASP A 203 -8.09 -13.13 20.23
C ASP A 203 -8.51 -12.15 21.32
N TYR A 204 -9.80 -12.11 21.60
CA TYR A 204 -10.40 -11.27 22.65
C TYR A 204 -10.47 -11.98 24.00
N GLY A 205 -9.84 -13.15 24.15
CA GLY A 205 -9.86 -14.00 25.33
C GLY A 205 -10.51 -15.37 25.11
N ASP A 206 -11.24 -15.54 24.00
CA ASP A 206 -11.97 -16.77 23.64
C ASP A 206 -11.29 -17.54 22.50
N GLY A 207 -10.09 -17.10 22.09
CA GLY A 207 -9.37 -17.62 20.94
C GLY A 207 -9.70 -16.88 19.64
N VAL A 208 -9.06 -17.32 18.54
CA VAL A 208 -9.15 -16.65 17.23
C VAL A 208 -10.29 -17.18 16.35
N MET A 209 -11.07 -18.14 16.83
CA MET A 209 -12.16 -18.76 16.06
C MET A 209 -13.49 -18.60 16.79
N ASN A 210 -14.50 -18.19 16.07
CA ASN A 210 -15.89 -18.17 16.55
C ASN A 210 -16.47 -19.59 16.64
N ALA A 211 -17.58 -19.73 17.35
CA ALA A 211 -18.27 -21.00 17.50
C ALA A 211 -18.78 -21.62 16.18
N ASP A 212 -19.02 -20.79 15.18
CA ASP A 212 -19.44 -21.21 13.82
C ASP A 212 -18.25 -21.59 12.90
N GLY A 213 -17.02 -21.53 13.43
CA GLY A 213 -15.81 -21.86 12.69
C GLY A 213 -15.26 -20.71 11.82
N SER A 214 -15.86 -19.52 11.87
CA SER A 214 -15.28 -18.32 11.26
C SER A 214 -14.17 -17.74 12.15
N PRO A 215 -13.13 -17.11 11.56
CA PRO A 215 -12.12 -16.43 12.37
C PRO A 215 -12.63 -15.10 12.92
N ASN A 216 -12.33 -14.80 14.20
CA ASN A 216 -12.38 -13.44 14.70
C ASN A 216 -11.32 -12.61 14.01
N ARG A 217 -11.63 -11.39 13.61
CA ARG A 217 -10.70 -10.51 12.92
C ARG A 217 -10.73 -9.10 13.48
N ALA A 218 -9.60 -8.41 13.34
CA ALA A 218 -9.49 -6.98 13.61
C ALA A 218 -8.71 -6.30 12.49
N VAL A 219 -9.02 -5.04 12.25
CA VAL A 219 -8.17 -4.12 11.50
C VAL A 219 -7.39 -3.29 12.52
N ILE A 220 -6.08 -3.39 12.48
CA ILE A 220 -5.20 -2.73 13.45
C ILE A 220 -4.21 -1.84 12.71
N LEU A 221 -4.17 -0.56 13.08
CA LEU A 221 -3.11 0.33 12.65
C LEU A 221 -1.95 0.21 13.64
N ALA A 222 -0.87 -0.42 13.19
CA ALA A 222 0.28 -0.74 14.01
C ALA A 222 1.49 0.14 13.67
N PRO A 223 2.12 0.83 14.65
CA PRO A 223 3.45 1.39 14.47
C PRO A 223 4.45 0.29 14.14
N LEU A 224 5.31 0.51 13.15
CA LEU A 224 6.30 -0.47 12.70
C LEU A 224 7.75 -0.10 13.10
N ASP A 225 7.92 0.98 13.85
CA ASP A 225 9.23 1.43 14.35
C ASP A 225 9.45 1.08 15.84
N GLY A 226 8.48 0.36 16.44
CA GLY A 226 8.48 0.00 17.86
C GLY A 226 9.34 -1.22 18.19
N ALA A 227 9.56 -1.43 19.50
CA ALA A 227 10.15 -2.66 20.01
C ALA A 227 9.25 -3.86 19.66
N GLY A 228 9.87 -5.02 19.34
CA GLY A 228 9.14 -6.21 18.90
C GLY A 228 8.80 -6.23 17.41
N VAL A 229 9.20 -5.21 16.64
CA VAL A 229 9.06 -5.22 15.18
C VAL A 229 10.43 -5.27 14.54
N SER A 230 10.64 -6.25 13.67
CA SER A 230 11.86 -6.36 12.85
C SER A 230 11.51 -6.61 11.38
N ARG A 231 12.50 -6.40 10.49
CA ARG A 231 12.31 -6.51 9.04
C ARG A 231 13.26 -7.51 8.43
N GLY A 232 12.78 -8.25 7.45
CA GLY A 232 13.60 -9.10 6.61
C GLY A 232 14.48 -8.29 5.65
N LYS A 233 15.24 -9.01 4.84
CA LYS A 233 16.03 -8.39 3.77
C LYS A 233 15.09 -7.85 2.68
N PRO A 234 15.45 -6.73 2.04
CA PRO A 234 14.77 -6.28 0.84
C PRO A 234 14.75 -7.38 -0.23
N LEU A 235 13.58 -7.58 -0.84
CA LEU A 235 13.37 -8.64 -1.82
C LEU A 235 13.97 -8.26 -3.17
N GLU A 236 14.93 -9.05 -3.66
CA GLU A 236 15.47 -8.93 -5.03
C GLU A 236 14.44 -9.45 -6.05
N LYS A 237 14.18 -8.66 -7.08
CA LYS A 237 13.13 -8.94 -8.07
C LYS A 237 13.63 -8.67 -9.49
N ILE A 238 12.97 -9.27 -10.48
CA ILE A 238 13.23 -9.03 -11.90
C ILE A 238 12.26 -7.99 -12.53
N GLY A 239 11.28 -7.52 -11.77
CA GLY A 239 10.32 -6.49 -12.17
C GLY A 239 9.88 -5.68 -10.97
N GLN A 240 9.36 -4.46 -11.20
CA GLN A 240 9.00 -3.51 -10.15
C GLN A 240 10.14 -3.29 -9.14
N ILE A 241 11.37 -3.13 -9.64
CA ILE A 241 12.59 -2.94 -8.83
C ILE A 241 12.40 -1.75 -7.87
N SER A 242 11.75 -0.70 -8.34
CA SER A 242 11.45 0.52 -7.59
C SER A 242 10.47 0.37 -6.42
N LEU A 243 9.77 -0.78 -6.30
CA LEU A 243 8.86 -1.07 -5.20
C LEU A 243 9.61 -1.77 -4.06
N PRO A 244 9.82 -1.14 -2.88
CA PRO A 244 10.43 -1.81 -1.73
C PRO A 244 9.50 -2.90 -1.20
N GLN A 245 9.99 -4.14 -1.13
CA GLN A 245 9.24 -5.26 -0.55
C GLN A 245 10.11 -6.05 0.42
N GLY A 246 9.49 -6.61 1.44
CA GLY A 246 10.16 -7.46 2.43
C GLY A 246 9.23 -7.87 3.56
N GLU A 247 9.71 -8.83 4.34
CA GLU A 247 9.01 -9.38 5.49
C GLU A 247 8.99 -8.39 6.66
N ILE A 248 7.95 -8.50 7.47
CA ILE A 248 7.82 -7.85 8.78
C ILE A 248 7.57 -8.95 9.82
N PHE A 249 8.34 -8.93 10.90
CA PHE A 249 8.23 -9.87 12.02
C PHE A 249 7.71 -9.12 13.24
N PHE A 250 6.80 -9.76 13.96
CA PHE A 250 6.21 -9.29 15.22
C PHE A 250 6.51 -10.31 16.31
N ASP A 251 7.30 -9.91 17.32
CA ASP A 251 7.79 -10.71 18.44
C ASP A 251 7.13 -10.35 19.78
#